data_92871067d4102bdd4787c79014b9bba3
#
_entry.id   92871067d4102bdd4787c79014b9bba3
#
_cell.length_a   1.000
_cell.length_b   1.000
_cell.length_c   1.000
_cell.angle_alpha   90.00
_cell.angle_beta   90.00
_cell.angle_gamma   90.00
#
_symmetry.space_group_name_H-M   'P 1'
#
loop_
_entity.id
_entity.type
_entity.pdbx_description
1 polymer ?
#
loop_
_entity_poly.entity_id
_entity_poly.type
_entity_poly.pdbx_seq_one_letter_code
_entity_poly.pdbx_strand_id
1 'polypeptide(L)'
;VSTTSKAFVTALDNHGIGLVSGVPCSYFGGPISELAHWPDIPYVPAANEGTALATAAGSRLAGRPAAVIAQNSGFGNLINPLTSLVLPYQIPVLVFVSMRGWPKASSGEPQHHWMGRVVPDWLDSLDVPHRMLLPDGPGLDEVLEETRPVLASGRPAFVLVAKGAVEDEKAVGAPDAETRPGDGDLPDRDDLVKAVLAEVGPEFVFSTTGYLSRSLFNQGDRPRNFYMQGSMGHVASLALGSALARPSERFVVLDGDGSVLMHMGALTTVGHFAPPNLVHVLFDNQVYDSTGGQATTASTTEFDTIARGSGYRRVQYVASTAAVRPAIQDAFRAEGPTLLVVRGRAGGAAGERASGAVTVPEIARRFSAELTAGQVPLS
;
A
#
# COMPACT_ATOMS: atom_id res chain seq x y z
N VAL A 1 13.61 3.06 -26.37
CA VAL A 1 12.18 3.37 -26.65
C VAL A 1 11.35 2.80 -25.50
N SER A 2 10.48 3.64 -24.92
CA SER A 2 9.58 3.23 -23.82
C SER A 2 8.68 2.06 -24.26
N THR A 3 8.44 1.12 -23.37
CA THR A 3 7.59 -0.06 -23.60
C THR A 3 6.14 0.29 -23.31
N THR A 4 5.23 0.13 -24.29
CA THR A 4 3.78 0.29 -24.07
C THR A 4 3.24 -0.80 -23.15
N SER A 5 2.11 -0.57 -22.50
CA SER A 5 1.46 -1.58 -21.63
C SER A 5 1.18 -2.88 -22.37
N LYS A 6 0.63 -2.78 -23.59
CA LYS A 6 0.36 -3.94 -24.43
C LYS A 6 1.64 -4.69 -24.83
N ALA A 7 2.70 -3.96 -25.21
CA ALA A 7 3.98 -4.56 -25.54
C ALA A 7 4.61 -5.27 -24.33
N PHE A 8 4.44 -4.70 -23.12
CA PHE A 8 4.90 -5.32 -21.89
C PHE A 8 4.24 -6.68 -21.66
N VAL A 9 2.92 -6.76 -21.74
CA VAL A 9 2.20 -8.03 -21.54
C VAL A 9 2.45 -9.02 -22.68
N THR A 10 2.53 -8.55 -23.93
CA THR A 10 2.90 -9.39 -25.08
C THR A 10 4.29 -10.01 -24.89
N ALA A 11 5.26 -9.26 -24.38
CA ALA A 11 6.59 -9.79 -24.11
C ALA A 11 6.55 -10.88 -23.02
N LEU A 12 5.78 -10.69 -21.95
CA LEU A 12 5.59 -11.74 -20.92
C LEU A 12 5.01 -13.02 -21.52
N ASP A 13 3.99 -12.90 -22.36
CA ASP A 13 3.32 -14.03 -23.03
C ASP A 13 4.30 -14.77 -23.96
N ASN A 14 5.02 -14.06 -24.81
CA ASN A 14 6.05 -14.62 -25.71
C ASN A 14 7.16 -15.34 -24.94
N HIS A 15 7.48 -14.90 -23.72
CA HIS A 15 8.46 -15.56 -22.84
C HIS A 15 7.85 -16.66 -21.97
N GLY A 16 6.57 -17.01 -22.18
CA GLY A 16 5.88 -18.12 -21.53
C GLY A 16 5.49 -17.87 -20.07
N ILE A 17 5.45 -16.61 -19.64
CA ILE A 17 4.92 -16.28 -18.31
C ILE A 17 3.41 -16.54 -18.32
N GLY A 18 2.96 -17.40 -17.44
CA GLY A 18 1.56 -17.81 -17.37
C GLY A 18 0.79 -17.27 -16.16
N LEU A 19 1.45 -16.56 -15.24
CA LEU A 19 0.82 -15.90 -14.12
C LEU A 19 1.63 -14.67 -13.70
N VAL A 20 0.96 -13.58 -13.39
CA VAL A 20 1.58 -12.40 -12.74
C VAL A 20 0.89 -12.14 -11.41
N SER A 21 1.69 -11.94 -10.36
CA SER A 21 1.18 -11.47 -9.06
C SER A 21 1.89 -10.19 -8.66
N GLY A 22 1.24 -9.35 -7.88
CA GLY A 22 1.90 -8.10 -7.47
C GLY A 22 1.06 -7.19 -6.60
N VAL A 23 1.72 -6.14 -6.13
CA VAL A 23 1.08 -4.98 -5.50
C VAL A 23 1.11 -3.83 -6.50
N PRO A 24 -0.03 -3.20 -6.80
CA PRO A 24 -0.09 -2.14 -7.80
C PRO A 24 0.83 -0.96 -7.49
N CYS A 25 1.47 -0.44 -8.52
CA CYS A 25 2.21 0.82 -8.46
C CYS A 25 2.03 1.61 -9.76
N SER A 26 2.26 2.93 -9.73
CA SER A 26 1.96 3.80 -10.86
C SER A 26 2.81 3.52 -12.12
N TYR A 27 4.02 2.93 -12.00
CA TYR A 27 4.82 2.58 -13.18
C TYR A 27 4.25 1.37 -13.95
N PHE A 28 3.47 0.54 -13.27
CA PHE A 28 2.86 -0.66 -13.85
C PHE A 28 1.34 -0.55 -13.94
N GLY A 29 0.76 0.65 -13.78
CA GLY A 29 -0.68 0.85 -13.86
C GLY A 29 -1.28 0.36 -15.17
N GLY A 30 -0.69 0.76 -16.29
CA GLY A 30 -1.08 0.29 -17.62
C GLY A 30 -0.89 -1.21 -17.83
N PRO A 31 0.30 -1.79 -17.61
CA PRO A 31 0.51 -3.24 -17.67
C PRO A 31 -0.44 -4.07 -16.81
N ILE A 32 -0.76 -3.64 -15.59
CA ILE A 32 -1.73 -4.34 -14.73
C ILE A 32 -3.14 -4.25 -15.31
N SER A 33 -3.51 -3.11 -15.89
CA SER A 33 -4.80 -2.96 -16.58
C SER A 33 -4.92 -3.85 -17.82
N GLU A 34 -3.86 -3.97 -18.59
CA GLU A 34 -3.81 -4.92 -19.73
C GLU A 34 -3.93 -6.37 -19.24
N LEU A 35 -3.19 -6.75 -18.19
CA LEU A 35 -3.25 -8.08 -17.59
C LEU A 35 -4.65 -8.44 -17.11
N ALA A 36 -5.42 -7.48 -16.58
CA ALA A 36 -6.79 -7.71 -16.14
C ALA A 36 -7.73 -8.22 -17.26
N HIS A 37 -7.36 -7.98 -18.52
CA HIS A 37 -8.13 -8.40 -19.71
C HIS A 37 -7.39 -9.44 -20.57
N TRP A 38 -6.18 -9.88 -20.16
CA TRP A 38 -5.38 -10.84 -20.91
C TRP A 38 -5.79 -12.28 -20.57
N PRO A 39 -6.27 -13.05 -21.55
CA PRO A 39 -6.93 -14.33 -21.26
C PRO A 39 -5.98 -15.40 -20.69
N ASP A 40 -4.70 -15.38 -21.11
CA ASP A 40 -3.76 -16.47 -20.84
C ASP A 40 -2.86 -16.21 -19.62
N ILE A 41 -2.79 -14.95 -19.15
CA ILE A 41 -1.97 -14.53 -18.01
C ILE A 41 -2.84 -13.89 -16.93
N PRO A 42 -3.41 -14.65 -15.98
CA PRO A 42 -4.14 -14.08 -14.88
C PRO A 42 -3.25 -13.17 -14.01
N TYR A 43 -3.75 -11.98 -13.69
CA TYR A 43 -3.18 -11.13 -12.67
C TYR A 43 -3.79 -11.45 -11.30
N VAL A 44 -2.93 -11.78 -10.35
CA VAL A 44 -3.33 -12.09 -8.96
C VAL A 44 -2.88 -10.93 -8.05
N PRO A 45 -3.78 -10.01 -7.68
CA PRO A 45 -3.45 -8.96 -6.75
C PRO A 45 -3.08 -9.54 -5.38
N ALA A 46 -1.96 -9.12 -4.84
CA ALA A 46 -1.45 -9.62 -3.57
C ALA A 46 -1.63 -8.59 -2.46
N ALA A 47 -1.82 -9.07 -1.24
CA ALA A 47 -1.92 -8.21 -0.06
C ALA A 47 -0.62 -7.43 0.20
N ASN A 48 0.54 -8.06 -0.02
CA ASN A 48 1.86 -7.44 0.02
C ASN A 48 2.82 -8.16 -0.94
N GLU A 49 4.01 -7.61 -1.13
CA GLU A 49 4.97 -8.11 -2.10
C GLU A 49 5.50 -9.51 -1.73
N GLY A 50 5.62 -9.82 -0.44
CA GLY A 50 6.00 -11.16 0.03
C GLY A 50 4.95 -12.21 -0.34
N THR A 51 3.68 -11.89 -0.20
CA THR A 51 2.57 -12.73 -0.65
C THR A 51 2.60 -12.92 -2.17
N ALA A 52 2.90 -11.85 -2.93
CA ALA A 52 3.05 -11.94 -4.37
C ALA A 52 4.15 -12.92 -4.79
N LEU A 53 5.32 -12.82 -4.14
CA LEU A 53 6.45 -13.71 -4.42
C LEU A 53 6.14 -15.18 -4.08
N ALA A 54 5.49 -15.42 -2.95
CA ALA A 54 5.07 -16.77 -2.56
C ALA A 54 4.03 -17.36 -3.53
N THR A 55 3.08 -16.54 -4.00
CA THR A 55 2.09 -16.95 -5.02
C THR A 55 2.77 -17.33 -6.33
N ALA A 56 3.69 -16.51 -6.80
CA ALA A 56 4.46 -16.78 -8.02
C ALA A 56 5.33 -18.05 -7.88
N ALA A 57 5.95 -18.25 -6.72
CA ALA A 57 6.72 -19.45 -6.41
C ALA A 57 5.83 -20.70 -6.44
N GLY A 58 4.63 -20.64 -5.86
CA GLY A 58 3.64 -21.72 -5.91
C GLY A 58 3.21 -22.07 -7.33
N SER A 59 2.94 -21.08 -8.17
CA SER A 59 2.65 -21.24 -9.59
C SER A 59 3.81 -21.96 -10.31
N ARG A 60 5.05 -21.54 -10.03
CA ARG A 60 6.24 -22.13 -10.62
C ARG A 60 6.45 -23.59 -10.20
N LEU A 61 6.22 -23.93 -8.93
CA LEU A 61 6.25 -25.31 -8.43
C LEU A 61 5.21 -26.20 -9.12
N ALA A 62 4.06 -25.63 -9.49
CA ALA A 62 3.02 -26.30 -10.28
C ALA A 62 3.35 -26.38 -11.79
N GLY A 63 4.55 -25.99 -12.21
CA GLY A 63 5.02 -26.07 -13.60
C GLY A 63 4.62 -24.88 -14.47
N ARG A 64 3.97 -23.84 -13.91
CA ARG A 64 3.56 -22.63 -14.64
C ARG A 64 4.52 -21.48 -14.35
N PRO A 65 5.31 -20.99 -15.33
CA PRO A 65 6.18 -19.83 -15.13
C PRO A 65 5.40 -18.61 -14.63
N ALA A 66 6.00 -17.87 -13.72
CA ALA A 66 5.33 -16.74 -13.11
C ALA A 66 6.25 -15.54 -12.93
N ALA A 67 5.65 -14.36 -12.93
CA ALA A 67 6.33 -13.11 -12.63
C ALA A 67 5.68 -12.37 -11.46
N VAL A 68 6.47 -11.51 -10.80
CA VAL A 68 6.03 -10.58 -9.77
C VAL A 68 6.21 -9.16 -10.26
N ILE A 69 5.25 -8.29 -9.96
CA ILE A 69 5.34 -6.85 -10.18
C ILE A 69 5.30 -6.17 -8.80
N ALA A 70 6.31 -5.35 -8.49
CA ALA A 70 6.42 -4.66 -7.22
C ALA A 70 7.02 -3.26 -7.37
N GLN A 71 6.80 -2.40 -6.37
CA GLN A 71 7.52 -1.16 -6.22
C GLN A 71 8.72 -1.36 -5.28
N ASN A 72 9.82 -0.65 -5.53
CA ASN A 72 11.00 -0.75 -4.67
C ASN A 72 10.73 -0.43 -3.18
N SER A 73 9.74 0.39 -2.86
CA SER A 73 9.33 0.63 -1.46
C SER A 73 8.82 -0.63 -0.76
N GLY A 74 8.27 -1.58 -1.51
CA GLY A 74 7.82 -2.89 -1.01
C GLY A 74 8.90 -3.97 -1.05
N PHE A 75 10.10 -3.67 -1.56
CA PHE A 75 11.18 -4.65 -1.68
C PHE A 75 11.55 -5.31 -0.34
N GLY A 76 11.43 -4.57 0.77
CA GLY A 76 11.65 -5.12 2.11
C GLY A 76 10.73 -6.31 2.43
N ASN A 77 9.49 -6.31 1.92
CA ASN A 77 8.56 -7.43 2.09
C ASN A 77 8.97 -8.68 1.28
N LEU A 78 9.75 -8.49 0.19
CA LEU A 78 10.26 -9.59 -0.62
C LEU A 78 11.43 -10.33 0.06
N ILE A 79 12.19 -9.67 0.93
CA ILE A 79 13.46 -10.21 1.46
C ILE A 79 13.26 -11.54 2.17
N ASN A 80 12.29 -11.65 3.07
CA ASN A 80 12.05 -12.91 3.79
C ASN A 80 11.69 -14.06 2.83
N PRO A 81 10.64 -13.99 2.00
CA PRO A 81 10.32 -15.10 1.09
C PRO A 81 11.38 -15.30 0.00
N LEU A 82 12.15 -14.28 -0.38
CA LEU A 82 13.27 -14.44 -1.30
C LEU A 82 14.37 -15.33 -0.67
N THR A 83 14.78 -15.00 0.55
CA THR A 83 15.93 -15.65 1.22
C THR A 83 15.57 -16.95 1.92
N SER A 84 14.31 -17.16 2.32
CA SER A 84 13.88 -18.35 3.06
C SER A 84 13.02 -19.33 2.25
N LEU A 85 12.53 -18.91 1.07
CA LEU A 85 11.73 -19.76 0.18
C LEU A 85 12.38 -19.85 -1.22
N VAL A 86 12.47 -18.75 -1.96
CA VAL A 86 12.79 -18.79 -3.40
C VAL A 86 14.22 -19.22 -3.65
N LEU A 87 15.21 -18.63 -2.96
CA LEU A 87 16.62 -18.96 -3.11
C LEU A 87 16.95 -20.37 -2.62
N PRO A 88 16.60 -20.76 -1.37
CA PRO A 88 16.96 -22.09 -0.85
C PRO A 88 16.32 -23.25 -1.62
N TYR A 89 15.10 -23.06 -2.12
CA TYR A 89 14.38 -24.09 -2.88
C TYR A 89 14.63 -24.01 -4.39
N GLN A 90 15.48 -23.06 -4.83
CA GLN A 90 15.85 -22.85 -6.22
C GLN A 90 14.62 -22.70 -7.15
N ILE A 91 13.69 -21.83 -6.75
CA ILE A 91 12.46 -21.59 -7.49
C ILE A 91 12.67 -20.40 -8.44
N PRO A 92 12.72 -20.60 -9.77
CA PRO A 92 13.00 -19.53 -10.71
C PRO A 92 11.76 -18.64 -10.94
N VAL A 93 11.71 -17.51 -10.27
CA VAL A 93 10.66 -16.49 -10.42
C VAL A 93 11.27 -15.23 -11.06
N LEU A 94 10.58 -14.67 -12.04
CA LEU A 94 10.92 -13.36 -12.61
C LEU A 94 10.29 -12.26 -11.76
N VAL A 95 11.06 -11.24 -11.38
CA VAL A 95 10.56 -10.15 -10.52
C VAL A 95 10.85 -8.79 -11.16
N PHE A 96 9.82 -8.03 -11.44
CA PHE A 96 9.91 -6.64 -11.88
C PHE A 96 9.78 -5.71 -10.68
N VAL A 97 10.73 -4.77 -10.54
CA VAL A 97 10.74 -3.78 -9.46
C VAL A 97 10.83 -2.39 -10.04
N SER A 98 9.81 -1.56 -9.86
CA SER A 98 9.88 -0.16 -10.27
C SER A 98 10.78 0.65 -9.34
N MET A 99 11.75 1.37 -9.92
CA MET A 99 12.85 2.05 -9.20
C MET A 99 12.52 3.52 -8.95
N ARG A 100 11.63 3.79 -7.98
CA ARG A 100 11.35 5.16 -7.55
C ARG A 100 12.52 5.73 -6.75
N GLY A 101 12.84 7.02 -6.98
CA GLY A 101 13.98 7.66 -6.32
C GLY A 101 15.35 7.26 -6.87
N TRP A 102 15.41 6.55 -8.00
CA TRP A 102 16.63 6.17 -8.71
C TRP A 102 16.75 6.99 -10.01
N PRO A 103 17.97 7.31 -10.51
CA PRO A 103 19.30 7.09 -9.89
C PRO A 103 19.69 8.16 -8.85
N LYS A 104 18.95 9.24 -8.74
CA LYS A 104 19.26 10.35 -7.82
C LYS A 104 18.18 10.49 -6.75
N ALA A 105 18.62 10.67 -5.53
CA ALA A 105 17.77 10.93 -4.38
C ALA A 105 16.84 12.15 -4.55
N SER A 106 17.25 13.14 -5.33
CA SER A 106 16.47 14.36 -5.63
C SER A 106 15.33 14.14 -6.63
N SER A 107 15.21 12.96 -7.23
CA SER A 107 14.24 12.66 -8.31
C SER A 107 12.92 12.09 -7.82
N GLY A 108 12.53 12.27 -6.55
CA GLY A 108 11.32 11.68 -6.04
C GLY A 108 10.90 12.18 -4.66
N GLU A 109 9.88 11.55 -4.13
CA GLU A 109 9.40 11.80 -2.77
C GLU A 109 10.39 11.27 -1.73
N PRO A 110 10.54 11.93 -0.56
CA PRO A 110 11.55 11.58 0.46
C PRO A 110 11.56 10.10 0.88
N GLN A 111 10.38 9.47 0.92
CA GLN A 111 10.22 8.06 1.30
C GLN A 111 10.84 7.07 0.29
N HIS A 112 11.08 7.49 -0.95
CA HIS A 112 11.69 6.64 -1.98
C HIS A 112 13.21 6.74 -2.05
N HIS A 113 13.79 7.69 -1.34
CA HIS A 113 15.22 7.99 -1.39
C HIS A 113 16.10 6.78 -1.04
N TRP A 114 15.79 6.11 0.06
CA TRP A 114 16.58 4.97 0.53
C TRP A 114 16.47 3.78 -0.41
N MET A 115 15.23 3.39 -0.74
CA MET A 115 14.98 2.20 -1.55
C MET A 115 15.42 2.38 -3.01
N GLY A 116 15.39 3.61 -3.54
CA GLY A 116 15.97 3.92 -4.86
C GLY A 116 17.45 3.64 -4.95
N ARG A 117 18.18 3.78 -3.82
CA ARG A 117 19.63 3.57 -3.75
C ARG A 117 20.01 2.13 -3.41
N VAL A 118 19.35 1.52 -2.40
CA VAL A 118 19.85 0.28 -1.80
C VAL A 118 19.37 -1.00 -2.46
N VAL A 119 18.31 -0.97 -3.29
CA VAL A 119 17.76 -2.20 -3.87
C VAL A 119 18.78 -2.94 -4.76
N PRO A 120 19.53 -2.29 -5.66
CA PRO A 120 20.58 -2.97 -6.40
C PRO A 120 21.64 -3.60 -5.49
N ASP A 121 22.13 -2.83 -4.50
CA ASP A 121 23.16 -3.30 -3.55
C ASP A 121 22.67 -4.51 -2.74
N TRP A 122 21.39 -4.57 -2.37
CA TRP A 122 20.82 -5.72 -1.68
C TRP A 122 20.75 -6.96 -2.57
N LEU A 123 20.38 -6.80 -3.84
CA LEU A 123 20.41 -7.91 -4.79
C LEU A 123 21.83 -8.42 -5.03
N ASP A 124 22.80 -7.52 -5.15
CA ASP A 124 24.22 -7.88 -5.26
C ASP A 124 24.70 -8.63 -4.02
N SER A 125 24.35 -8.17 -2.82
CA SER A 125 24.75 -8.84 -1.57
C SER A 125 24.15 -10.24 -1.39
N LEU A 126 23.07 -10.54 -2.09
CA LEU A 126 22.42 -11.86 -2.13
C LEU A 126 22.83 -12.70 -3.34
N ASP A 127 23.76 -12.24 -4.17
CA ASP A 127 24.12 -12.83 -5.45
C ASP A 127 22.93 -13.06 -6.37
N VAL A 128 21.90 -12.20 -6.29
CA VAL A 128 20.69 -12.32 -7.11
C VAL A 128 20.87 -11.56 -8.43
N PRO A 129 20.86 -12.26 -9.58
CA PRO A 129 21.00 -11.63 -10.88
C PRO A 129 19.90 -10.62 -11.16
N HIS A 130 20.29 -9.43 -11.59
CA HIS A 130 19.33 -8.39 -11.96
C HIS A 130 19.79 -7.60 -13.18
N ARG A 131 18.84 -6.96 -13.87
CA ARG A 131 19.06 -6.11 -15.04
C ARG A 131 18.24 -4.83 -14.89
N MET A 132 18.81 -3.73 -15.39
CA MET A 132 18.09 -2.47 -15.50
C MET A 132 17.35 -2.39 -16.82
N LEU A 133 16.04 -2.10 -16.78
CA LEU A 133 15.27 -1.68 -17.93
C LEU A 133 15.23 -0.14 -17.94
N LEU A 134 15.89 0.46 -18.93
CA LEU A 134 16.05 1.90 -19.09
C LEU A 134 15.27 2.41 -20.31
N PRO A 135 14.78 3.68 -20.29
CA PRO A 135 14.10 4.25 -21.46
C PRO A 135 14.94 4.27 -22.75
N ASP A 136 16.24 4.46 -22.61
CA ASP A 136 17.20 4.57 -23.71
C ASP A 136 18.15 3.34 -23.80
N GLY A 137 17.78 2.25 -23.11
CA GLY A 137 18.56 1.01 -23.09
C GLY A 137 18.00 -0.08 -24.01
N PRO A 138 18.46 -1.33 -23.78
CA PRO A 138 17.90 -2.51 -24.44
C PRO A 138 16.38 -2.60 -24.25
N GLY A 139 15.69 -3.13 -25.25
CA GLY A 139 14.25 -3.36 -25.18
C GLY A 139 13.87 -4.44 -24.15
N LEU A 140 12.60 -4.48 -23.76
CA LEU A 140 12.13 -5.46 -22.77
C LEU A 140 12.42 -6.91 -23.20
N ASP A 141 12.18 -7.26 -24.46
CA ASP A 141 12.45 -8.62 -24.97
C ASP A 141 13.92 -9.00 -24.82
N GLU A 142 14.85 -8.09 -25.12
CA GLU A 142 16.29 -8.33 -24.96
C GLU A 142 16.65 -8.54 -23.49
N VAL A 143 16.12 -7.72 -22.58
CA VAL A 143 16.32 -7.87 -21.14
C VAL A 143 15.75 -9.22 -20.65
N LEU A 144 14.59 -9.64 -21.14
CA LEU A 144 13.98 -10.93 -20.79
C LEU A 144 14.81 -12.11 -21.31
N GLU A 145 15.36 -12.03 -22.53
CA GLU A 145 16.29 -13.05 -23.04
C GLU A 145 17.53 -13.20 -22.17
N GLU A 146 18.08 -12.11 -21.62
CA GLU A 146 19.21 -12.19 -20.69
C GLU A 146 18.84 -12.83 -19.35
N THR A 147 17.57 -12.79 -18.92
CA THR A 147 17.11 -13.46 -17.69
C THR A 147 16.86 -14.95 -17.87
N ARG A 148 16.63 -15.41 -19.10
CA ARG A 148 16.27 -16.81 -19.42
C ARG A 148 17.27 -17.84 -18.88
N PRO A 149 18.60 -17.72 -19.12
CA PRO A 149 19.56 -18.68 -18.58
C PRO A 149 19.60 -18.68 -17.04
N VAL A 150 19.35 -17.56 -16.39
CA VAL A 150 19.26 -17.47 -14.93
C VAL A 150 18.07 -18.28 -14.42
N LEU A 151 16.88 -18.04 -14.98
CA LEU A 151 15.66 -18.77 -14.63
C LEU A 151 15.80 -20.27 -14.95
N ALA A 152 16.44 -20.63 -16.07
CA ALA A 152 16.71 -22.02 -16.43
C ALA A 152 17.66 -22.72 -15.45
N SER A 153 18.55 -21.99 -14.77
CA SER A 153 19.42 -22.53 -13.73
C SER A 153 18.73 -22.74 -12.37
N GLY A 154 17.41 -22.47 -12.26
CA GLY A 154 16.66 -22.57 -11.00
C GLY A 154 16.79 -21.34 -10.11
N ARG A 155 17.30 -20.21 -10.61
CA ARG A 155 17.49 -19.00 -9.81
C ARG A 155 16.46 -17.93 -10.15
N PRO A 156 16.01 -17.11 -9.19
CA PRO A 156 15.20 -15.93 -9.49
C PRO A 156 16.02 -14.90 -10.28
N ALA A 157 15.33 -14.12 -11.11
CA ALA A 157 15.92 -13.01 -11.85
C ALA A 157 15.09 -11.74 -11.63
N PHE A 158 15.76 -10.60 -11.47
CA PHE A 158 15.11 -9.31 -11.23
C PHE A 158 15.32 -8.38 -12.43
N VAL A 159 14.23 -7.65 -12.78
CA VAL A 159 14.26 -6.55 -13.75
C VAL A 159 13.90 -5.28 -12.99
N LEU A 160 14.88 -4.39 -12.86
CA LEU A 160 14.75 -3.10 -12.19
C LEU A 160 14.32 -2.06 -13.22
N VAL A 161 13.08 -1.58 -13.09
CA VAL A 161 12.43 -0.73 -14.11
C VAL A 161 12.59 0.74 -13.73
N ALA A 162 13.36 1.47 -14.54
CA ALA A 162 13.55 2.90 -14.37
C ALA A 162 12.30 3.70 -14.79
N LYS A 163 12.19 4.93 -14.28
CA LYS A 163 11.11 5.84 -14.67
C LYS A 163 11.13 6.08 -16.18
N GLY A 164 9.97 5.90 -16.82
CA GLY A 164 9.79 6.10 -18.26
C GLY A 164 10.24 4.92 -19.14
N ALA A 165 10.74 3.82 -18.56
CA ALA A 165 11.03 2.60 -19.31
C ALA A 165 9.76 1.86 -19.74
N VAL A 166 8.70 1.99 -18.95
CA VAL A 166 7.33 1.60 -19.29
C VAL A 166 6.49 2.88 -19.38
N GLU A 167 5.60 2.97 -20.35
CA GLU A 167 4.75 4.13 -20.55
C GLU A 167 3.80 4.35 -19.37
N ASP A 168 3.66 5.62 -18.97
CA ASP A 168 2.74 6.02 -17.88
C ASP A 168 1.32 6.13 -18.45
N GLU A 169 0.74 4.98 -18.79
CA GLU A 169 -0.66 4.89 -19.20
C GLU A 169 -1.53 4.84 -17.94
N LYS A 170 -2.56 5.67 -17.90
CA LYS A 170 -3.53 5.61 -16.81
C LYS A 170 -4.23 4.25 -16.86
N ALA A 171 -4.30 3.59 -15.70
CA ALA A 171 -5.13 2.41 -15.55
C ALA A 171 -6.56 2.71 -16.06
N VAL A 172 -7.09 1.88 -16.95
CA VAL A 172 -8.51 1.88 -17.27
C VAL A 172 -9.22 1.51 -15.98
N GLY A 173 -10.21 2.32 -15.55
CA GLY A 173 -10.82 2.25 -14.24
C GLY A 173 -11.12 0.83 -13.77
N ALA A 174 -10.99 0.63 -12.45
CA ALA A 174 -11.41 -0.62 -11.83
C ALA A 174 -12.84 -0.97 -12.27
N PRO A 175 -13.16 -2.26 -12.46
CA PRO A 175 -14.54 -2.66 -12.64
C PRO A 175 -15.38 -2.05 -11.52
N ASP A 176 -16.59 -1.59 -11.86
CA ASP A 176 -17.50 -0.99 -10.88
C ASP A 176 -17.50 -1.86 -9.62
N ALA A 177 -17.15 -1.25 -8.49
CA ALA A 177 -17.11 -1.96 -7.23
C ALA A 177 -18.47 -2.62 -6.97
N GLU A 178 -18.47 -3.91 -6.67
CA GLU A 178 -19.71 -4.61 -6.36
C GLU A 178 -20.43 -3.91 -5.21
N THR A 179 -21.66 -3.47 -5.47
CA THR A 179 -22.50 -2.84 -4.46
C THR A 179 -22.96 -3.89 -3.45
N ARG A 180 -22.72 -3.63 -2.17
CA ARG A 180 -23.26 -4.47 -1.10
C ARG A 180 -24.70 -4.06 -0.78
N PRO A 181 -25.53 -4.97 -0.28
CA PRO A 181 -26.83 -4.60 0.25
C PRO A 181 -26.69 -3.48 1.30
N GLY A 182 -27.33 -2.33 1.04
CA GLY A 182 -27.23 -1.14 1.90
C GLY A 182 -26.28 -0.05 1.39
N ASP A 183 -25.55 -0.26 0.31
CA ASP A 183 -24.79 0.79 -0.38
C ASP A 183 -25.79 1.82 -0.97
N GLY A 184 -25.90 2.96 -0.28
CA GLY A 184 -26.74 4.07 -0.69
C GLY A 184 -25.91 5.21 -1.30
N ASP A 185 -26.10 6.43 -0.79
CA ASP A 185 -25.28 7.58 -1.14
C ASP A 185 -23.93 7.49 -0.40
N LEU A 186 -22.94 6.84 -1.05
CA LEU A 186 -21.63 6.58 -0.48
C LEU A 186 -20.81 7.87 -0.35
N PRO A 187 -20.17 8.09 0.80
CA PRO A 187 -19.24 9.19 0.98
C PRO A 187 -18.01 9.04 0.09
N ASP A 188 -17.45 10.15 -0.33
CA ASP A 188 -16.10 10.15 -0.84
C ASP A 188 -15.08 10.35 0.33
N ARG A 189 -13.80 10.25 -0.01
CA ARG A 189 -12.70 10.42 0.95
C ARG A 189 -12.74 11.79 1.64
N ASP A 190 -13.08 12.85 0.91
CA ASP A 190 -13.11 14.20 1.44
C ASP A 190 -14.29 14.42 2.39
N ASP A 191 -15.43 13.81 2.11
CA ASP A 191 -16.60 13.79 3.01
C ASP A 191 -16.26 13.10 4.33
N LEU A 192 -15.54 11.96 4.28
CA LEU A 192 -15.06 11.27 5.47
C LEU A 192 -14.12 12.16 6.29
N VAL A 193 -13.11 12.74 5.66
CA VAL A 193 -12.11 13.58 6.36
C VAL A 193 -12.78 14.81 6.97
N LYS A 194 -13.72 15.45 6.27
CA LYS A 194 -14.52 16.57 6.82
C LYS A 194 -15.30 16.14 8.06
N ALA A 195 -15.96 14.98 7.99
CA ALA A 195 -16.74 14.48 9.13
C ALA A 195 -15.84 14.17 10.34
N VAL A 196 -14.65 13.60 10.14
CA VAL A 196 -13.67 13.37 11.20
C VAL A 196 -13.19 14.69 11.78
N LEU A 197 -12.76 15.64 10.96
CA LEU A 197 -12.24 16.93 11.41
C LEU A 197 -13.30 17.78 12.14
N ALA A 198 -14.57 17.60 11.83
CA ALA A 198 -15.67 18.28 12.54
C ALA A 198 -15.84 17.81 14.00
N GLU A 199 -15.37 16.61 14.33
CA GLU A 199 -15.48 16.03 15.67
C GLU A 199 -14.13 16.01 16.42
N VAL A 200 -13.00 16.11 15.68
CA VAL A 200 -11.66 16.13 16.28
C VAL A 200 -11.39 17.47 16.94
N GLY A 201 -11.16 17.44 18.25
CA GLY A 201 -10.70 18.56 19.06
C GLY A 201 -9.24 18.39 19.48
N PRO A 202 -8.98 17.92 20.73
CA PRO A 202 -7.62 17.69 21.21
C PRO A 202 -6.99 16.37 20.73
N GLU A 203 -7.73 15.49 20.06
CA GLU A 203 -7.26 14.17 19.64
C GLU A 203 -6.09 14.27 18.68
N PHE A 204 -5.20 13.26 18.74
CA PHE A 204 -4.13 13.04 17.79
C PHE A 204 -4.63 12.21 16.62
N VAL A 205 -4.29 12.61 15.38
CA VAL A 205 -4.74 11.94 14.17
C VAL A 205 -3.53 11.38 13.41
N PHE A 206 -3.54 10.08 13.17
CA PHE A 206 -2.61 9.42 12.27
C PHE A 206 -3.31 9.12 10.95
N SER A 207 -2.72 9.45 9.83
CA SER A 207 -3.23 9.05 8.52
C SER A 207 -2.26 8.12 7.79
N THR A 208 -2.82 7.10 7.12
CA THR A 208 -2.06 6.24 6.22
C THR A 208 -1.49 7.04 5.04
N THR A 209 -0.54 6.46 4.31
CA THR A 209 0.01 7.06 3.09
C THR A 209 -1.06 7.24 1.98
N GLY A 210 -0.78 8.05 1.00
CA GLY A 210 -1.63 8.23 -0.17
C GLY A 210 -2.62 9.39 -0.05
N TYR A 211 -3.79 9.25 -0.65
CA TYR A 211 -4.73 10.36 -0.78
C TYR A 211 -5.46 10.72 0.52
N LEU A 212 -5.67 9.78 1.45
CA LEU A 212 -6.21 10.10 2.78
C LEU A 212 -5.33 11.09 3.53
N SER A 213 -4.01 10.88 3.52
CA SER A 213 -3.04 11.80 4.11
C SER A 213 -3.11 13.19 3.47
N ARG A 214 -3.26 13.26 2.14
CA ARG A 214 -3.39 14.52 1.43
C ARG A 214 -4.70 15.23 1.77
N SER A 215 -5.83 14.51 1.78
CA SER A 215 -7.13 15.08 2.16
C SER A 215 -7.10 15.64 3.57
N LEU A 216 -6.51 14.93 4.53
CA LEU A 216 -6.35 15.41 5.89
C LEU A 216 -5.49 16.68 5.94
N PHE A 217 -4.37 16.74 5.22
CA PHE A 217 -3.50 17.91 5.16
C PHE A 217 -4.19 19.12 4.54
N ASN A 218 -4.85 18.93 3.40
CA ASN A 218 -5.48 20.03 2.65
C ASN A 218 -6.75 20.59 3.32
N GLN A 219 -7.43 19.79 4.14
CA GLN A 219 -8.65 20.23 4.81
C GLN A 219 -8.42 20.78 6.23
N GLY A 220 -7.32 20.42 6.88
CA GLY A 220 -7.05 20.88 8.24
C GLY A 220 -5.71 20.43 8.79
N ASP A 221 -4.61 21.08 8.36
CA ASP A 221 -3.30 20.80 8.94
C ASP A 221 -3.24 21.26 10.40
N ARG A 222 -2.73 20.37 11.26
CA ARG A 222 -2.56 20.61 12.71
C ARG A 222 -1.25 19.97 13.18
N PRO A 223 -0.57 20.53 14.20
CA PRO A 223 0.60 19.87 14.82
C PRO A 223 0.29 18.47 15.37
N ARG A 224 -0.96 18.20 15.74
CA ARG A 224 -1.47 16.90 16.22
C ARG A 224 -1.88 15.92 15.12
N ASN A 225 -1.59 16.24 13.84
CA ASN A 225 -1.78 15.34 12.72
C ASN A 225 -0.44 14.76 12.29
N PHE A 226 -0.38 13.43 12.16
CA PHE A 226 0.76 12.71 11.61
C PHE A 226 0.42 12.15 10.23
N TYR A 227 1.16 12.57 9.23
CA TYR A 227 0.96 12.19 7.84
C TYR A 227 2.01 11.16 7.44
N MET A 228 1.64 9.88 7.33
CA MET A 228 2.56 8.88 6.80
C MET A 228 2.82 9.13 5.31
N GLN A 229 4.10 9.17 4.93
CA GLN A 229 4.50 9.37 3.53
C GLN A 229 4.77 8.03 2.81
N GLY A 230 5.00 6.97 3.55
CA GLY A 230 5.25 5.61 3.10
C GLY A 230 4.84 4.61 4.15
N SER A 231 5.46 3.41 4.17
CA SER A 231 5.19 2.35 5.14
C SER A 231 3.71 1.96 5.19
N MET A 232 3.09 1.79 4.03
CA MET A 232 1.70 1.38 3.88
C MET A 232 1.40 0.15 4.76
N GLY A 233 0.26 0.15 5.46
CA GLY A 233 -0.16 -0.93 6.35
C GLY A 233 0.34 -0.82 7.80
N HIS A 234 1.14 0.19 8.15
CA HIS A 234 1.71 0.32 9.50
C HIS A 234 1.06 1.40 10.38
N VAL A 235 0.09 2.16 9.86
CA VAL A 235 -0.49 3.29 10.58
C VAL A 235 -1.20 2.87 11.88
N ALA A 236 -1.94 1.75 11.86
CA ALA A 236 -2.60 1.22 13.05
C ALA A 236 -1.60 0.79 14.14
N SER A 237 -0.48 0.17 13.74
CA SER A 237 0.59 -0.23 14.67
C SER A 237 1.32 0.99 15.26
N LEU A 238 1.55 2.03 14.46
CA LEU A 238 2.15 3.28 14.92
C LEU A 238 1.25 3.96 15.98
N ALA A 239 -0.04 4.04 15.69
CA ALA A 239 -1.03 4.60 16.61
C ALA A 239 -1.19 3.77 17.88
N LEU A 240 -1.15 2.44 17.79
CA LEU A 240 -1.15 1.54 18.95
C LEU A 240 0.00 1.86 19.91
N GLY A 241 1.23 1.99 19.40
CA GLY A 241 2.39 2.36 20.20
C GLY A 241 2.18 3.67 20.95
N SER A 242 1.61 4.67 20.29
CA SER A 242 1.27 5.96 20.90
C SER A 242 0.14 5.85 21.94
N ALA A 243 -0.90 5.06 21.66
CA ALA A 243 -2.04 4.86 22.55
C ALA A 243 -1.63 4.17 23.86
N LEU A 244 -0.73 3.19 23.78
CA LEU A 244 -0.17 2.50 24.96
C LEU A 244 0.76 3.41 25.75
N ALA A 245 1.55 4.24 25.09
CA ALA A 245 2.47 5.18 25.74
C ALA A 245 1.76 6.37 26.37
N ARG A 246 0.56 6.71 25.91
CA ARG A 246 -0.24 7.88 26.34
C ARG A 246 -1.70 7.51 26.57
N PRO A 247 -2.02 6.80 27.65
CA PRO A 247 -3.39 6.33 27.91
C PRO A 247 -4.39 7.47 28.20
N SER A 248 -3.91 8.65 28.57
CA SER A 248 -4.75 9.85 28.79
C SER A 248 -5.11 10.61 27.52
N GLU A 249 -4.35 10.38 26.42
CA GLU A 249 -4.62 11.01 25.13
C GLU A 249 -5.49 10.10 24.27
N ARG A 250 -6.26 10.67 23.35
CA ARG A 250 -7.05 9.91 22.38
C ARG A 250 -6.43 9.98 20.99
N PHE A 251 -6.46 8.85 20.31
CA PHE A 251 -5.86 8.68 18.99
C PHE A 251 -6.91 8.24 17.97
N VAL A 252 -6.87 8.88 16.81
CA VAL A 252 -7.69 8.58 15.64
C VAL A 252 -6.77 8.12 14.52
N VAL A 253 -7.09 7.00 13.92
CA VAL A 253 -6.39 6.46 12.74
C VAL A 253 -7.30 6.62 11.54
N LEU A 254 -6.80 7.27 10.50
CA LEU A 254 -7.40 7.28 9.16
C LEU A 254 -6.64 6.28 8.30
N ASP A 255 -7.26 5.17 7.97
CA ASP A 255 -6.66 4.09 7.20
C ASP A 255 -7.48 3.77 5.93
N GLY A 256 -6.88 3.07 4.99
CA GLY A 256 -7.53 2.60 3.77
C GLY A 256 -7.56 1.08 3.70
N ASP A 257 -8.51 0.53 2.94
CA ASP A 257 -8.67 -0.91 2.74
C ASP A 257 -7.38 -1.59 2.24
N GLY A 258 -6.74 -1.07 1.21
CA GLY A 258 -5.48 -1.60 0.70
C GLY A 258 -4.34 -1.54 1.72
N SER A 259 -4.34 -0.55 2.60
CA SER A 259 -3.37 -0.43 3.69
C SER A 259 -3.62 -1.49 4.77
N VAL A 260 -4.85 -1.65 5.22
CA VAL A 260 -5.21 -2.71 6.20
C VAL A 260 -4.93 -4.10 5.63
N LEU A 261 -5.30 -4.36 4.37
CA LEU A 261 -5.02 -5.64 3.70
C LEU A 261 -3.53 -5.98 3.70
N MET A 262 -2.67 -4.98 3.49
CA MET A 262 -1.21 -5.19 3.40
C MET A 262 -0.62 -5.78 4.68
N HIS A 263 -1.11 -5.37 5.84
CA HIS A 263 -0.66 -5.85 7.15
C HIS A 263 -1.85 -6.13 8.10
N MET A 264 -2.82 -6.91 7.64
CA MET A 264 -4.06 -7.20 8.37
C MET A 264 -3.82 -7.78 9.77
N GLY A 265 -2.71 -8.50 9.99
CA GLY A 265 -2.30 -8.98 11.31
C GLY A 265 -2.18 -7.88 12.38
N ALA A 266 -2.00 -6.62 11.98
CA ALA A 266 -2.01 -5.48 12.92
C ALA A 266 -3.34 -5.37 13.70
N LEU A 267 -4.47 -5.77 13.09
CA LEU A 267 -5.78 -5.77 13.76
C LEU A 267 -5.78 -6.69 14.98
N THR A 268 -5.14 -7.85 14.90
CA THR A 268 -5.05 -8.80 16.02
C THR A 268 -4.23 -8.23 17.18
N THR A 269 -3.15 -7.50 16.86
CA THR A 269 -2.32 -6.85 17.88
C THR A 269 -3.08 -5.73 18.57
N VAL A 270 -3.78 -4.87 17.82
CA VAL A 270 -4.62 -3.80 18.38
C VAL A 270 -5.73 -4.38 19.28
N GLY A 271 -6.42 -5.42 18.80
CA GLY A 271 -7.48 -6.08 19.57
C GLY A 271 -6.97 -6.76 20.84
N HIS A 272 -5.79 -7.40 20.79
CA HIS A 272 -5.17 -8.05 21.95
C HIS A 272 -4.83 -7.05 23.07
N PHE A 273 -4.20 -5.91 22.73
CA PHE A 273 -3.89 -4.87 23.71
C PHE A 273 -5.09 -4.03 24.10
N ALA A 274 -6.12 -4.02 23.28
CA ALA A 274 -7.42 -3.39 23.51
C ALA A 274 -7.34 -1.95 24.09
N PRO A 275 -6.55 -1.03 23.47
CA PRO A 275 -6.38 0.33 24.01
C PRO A 275 -7.74 1.08 24.02
N PRO A 276 -8.19 1.59 25.17
CA PRO A 276 -9.52 2.22 25.29
C PRO A 276 -9.60 3.57 24.56
N ASN A 277 -8.46 4.14 24.21
CA ASN A 277 -8.26 5.48 23.67
C ASN A 277 -7.98 5.50 22.16
N LEU A 278 -8.24 4.39 21.43
CA LEU A 278 -7.98 4.28 19.99
C LEU A 278 -9.28 4.17 19.19
N VAL A 279 -9.45 5.06 18.21
CA VAL A 279 -10.49 5.00 17.18
C VAL A 279 -9.83 4.79 15.82
N HIS A 280 -10.12 3.68 15.18
CA HIS A 280 -9.61 3.30 13.86
C HIS A 280 -10.73 3.50 12.83
N VAL A 281 -10.55 4.41 11.90
CA VAL A 281 -11.48 4.72 10.81
C VAL A 281 -10.89 4.19 9.52
N LEU A 282 -11.52 3.16 8.98
CA LEU A 282 -11.13 2.48 7.74
C LEU A 282 -12.02 2.96 6.61
N PHE A 283 -11.43 3.62 5.61
CA PHE A 283 -12.09 3.99 4.36
C PHE A 283 -11.97 2.84 3.35
N ASP A 284 -13.08 2.17 3.06
CA ASP A 284 -13.17 1.04 2.13
C ASP A 284 -13.74 1.51 0.80
N ASN A 285 -12.87 1.91 -0.13
CA ASN A 285 -13.25 2.28 -1.49
C ASN A 285 -12.94 1.18 -2.53
N GLN A 286 -12.38 0.05 -2.10
CA GLN A 286 -12.04 -1.14 -2.88
C GLN A 286 -11.00 -0.94 -4.00
N VAL A 287 -10.28 0.19 -3.98
CA VAL A 287 -9.26 0.49 -4.98
C VAL A 287 -8.01 1.13 -4.39
N TYR A 288 -6.89 0.96 -5.08
CA TYR A 288 -5.64 1.68 -4.83
C TYR A 288 -5.66 3.03 -5.56
N ASP A 289 -6.44 4.00 -5.07
CA ASP A 289 -6.65 5.32 -5.70
C ASP A 289 -5.35 6.02 -6.10
N SER A 290 -4.35 6.01 -5.20
CA SER A 290 -3.11 6.78 -5.39
C SER A 290 -2.14 6.18 -6.41
N THR A 291 -2.38 4.94 -6.87
CA THR A 291 -1.52 4.23 -7.82
C THR A 291 -2.17 3.98 -9.16
N GLY A 292 -3.44 4.40 -9.32
CA GLY A 292 -4.15 4.31 -10.60
C GLY A 292 -5.52 3.63 -10.53
N GLY A 293 -6.08 3.41 -9.32
CA GLY A 293 -7.45 2.89 -9.17
C GLY A 293 -7.59 1.39 -9.41
N GLN A 294 -6.51 0.61 -9.32
CA GLN A 294 -6.56 -0.85 -9.40
C GLN A 294 -7.37 -1.41 -8.24
N ALA A 295 -8.16 -2.46 -8.50
CA ALA A 295 -8.97 -3.10 -7.47
C ALA A 295 -8.10 -3.69 -6.34
N THR A 296 -8.56 -3.52 -5.10
CA THR A 296 -8.07 -4.28 -3.95
C THR A 296 -8.86 -5.59 -3.80
N THR A 297 -8.48 -6.44 -2.86
CA THR A 297 -9.27 -7.63 -2.51
C THR A 297 -10.35 -7.32 -1.46
N ALA A 298 -10.64 -6.05 -1.21
CA ALA A 298 -11.62 -5.60 -0.21
C ALA A 298 -13.06 -6.00 -0.56
N SER A 299 -13.39 -6.17 -1.85
CA SER A 299 -14.74 -6.58 -2.27
C SER A 299 -15.18 -7.92 -1.65
N THR A 300 -14.25 -8.81 -1.36
CA THR A 300 -14.49 -10.12 -0.71
C THR A 300 -14.07 -10.16 0.76
N THR A 301 -13.68 -9.01 1.34
CA THR A 301 -13.16 -8.93 2.70
C THR A 301 -14.17 -8.26 3.64
N GLU A 302 -14.60 -8.96 4.67
CA GLU A 302 -15.46 -8.42 5.71
C GLU A 302 -14.62 -7.87 6.88
N PHE A 303 -14.11 -6.63 6.75
CA PHE A 303 -13.25 -6.00 7.74
C PHE A 303 -13.87 -5.90 9.12
N ASP A 304 -15.17 -5.65 9.20
CA ASP A 304 -15.93 -5.58 10.45
C ASP A 304 -15.97 -6.94 11.17
N THR A 305 -16.20 -8.02 10.44
CA THR A 305 -16.16 -9.39 10.98
C THR A 305 -14.76 -9.76 11.46
N ILE A 306 -13.73 -9.44 10.66
CA ILE A 306 -12.33 -9.70 11.01
C ILE A 306 -11.93 -8.93 12.27
N ALA A 307 -12.30 -7.66 12.37
CA ALA A 307 -11.97 -6.85 13.54
C ALA A 307 -12.67 -7.33 14.82
N ARG A 308 -13.94 -7.77 14.73
CA ARG A 308 -14.64 -8.43 15.86
C ARG A 308 -13.90 -9.68 16.31
N GLY A 309 -13.55 -10.55 15.36
CA GLY A 309 -12.77 -11.76 15.63
C GLY A 309 -11.35 -11.47 16.16
N SER A 310 -10.83 -10.30 15.90
CA SER A 310 -9.52 -9.82 16.37
C SER A 310 -9.54 -9.15 17.74
N GLY A 311 -10.72 -8.94 18.36
CA GLY A 311 -10.82 -8.39 19.71
C GLY A 311 -11.09 -6.87 19.79
N TYR A 312 -11.47 -6.23 18.68
CA TYR A 312 -11.98 -4.86 18.77
C TYR A 312 -13.28 -4.81 19.59
N ARG A 313 -13.35 -3.91 20.56
CA ARG A 313 -14.52 -3.81 21.44
C ARG A 313 -15.77 -3.32 20.73
N ARG A 314 -15.59 -2.43 19.78
CA ARG A 314 -16.68 -1.88 18.97
C ARG A 314 -16.29 -1.92 17.50
N VAL A 315 -17.24 -2.34 16.69
CA VAL A 315 -17.09 -2.36 15.24
C VAL A 315 -18.40 -1.94 14.60
N GLN A 316 -18.34 -0.92 13.74
CA GLN A 316 -19.49 -0.41 13.03
C GLN A 316 -19.17 -0.33 11.53
N TYR A 317 -20.13 -0.72 10.69
CA TYR A 317 -20.08 -0.55 9.24
C TYR A 317 -21.03 0.57 8.84
N VAL A 318 -20.56 1.46 7.97
CA VAL A 318 -21.27 2.65 7.49
C VAL A 318 -21.20 2.71 5.97
N ALA A 319 -22.35 2.82 5.29
CA ALA A 319 -22.48 2.83 3.83
C ALA A 319 -23.35 4.01 3.34
N SER A 320 -23.33 5.14 4.04
CA SER A 320 -23.98 6.35 3.55
C SER A 320 -23.32 7.60 4.12
N THR A 321 -23.27 8.67 3.32
CA THR A 321 -22.70 9.96 3.73
C THR A 321 -23.38 10.52 5.00
N ALA A 322 -24.70 10.41 5.11
CA ALA A 322 -25.45 10.91 6.26
C ALA A 322 -25.11 10.18 7.58
N ALA A 323 -24.70 8.92 7.51
CA ALA A 323 -24.37 8.12 8.69
C ALA A 323 -22.93 8.29 9.19
N VAL A 324 -22.02 8.87 8.40
CA VAL A 324 -20.59 8.98 8.74
C VAL A 324 -20.40 9.79 10.01
N ARG A 325 -20.92 11.01 10.06
CA ARG A 325 -20.72 11.89 11.21
C ARG A 325 -21.31 11.35 12.52
N PRO A 326 -22.56 10.85 12.57
CA PRO A 326 -23.08 10.20 13.77
C PRO A 326 -22.22 9.03 14.24
N ALA A 327 -21.74 8.19 13.33
CA ALA A 327 -20.89 7.05 13.67
C ALA A 327 -19.53 7.48 14.27
N ILE A 328 -18.94 8.56 13.75
CA ILE A 328 -17.70 9.14 14.32
C ILE A 328 -17.96 9.70 15.71
N GLN A 329 -19.07 10.41 15.94
CA GLN A 329 -19.46 10.91 17.24
C GLN A 329 -19.63 9.77 18.27
N ASP A 330 -20.26 8.68 17.86
CA ASP A 330 -20.46 7.51 18.73
C ASP A 330 -19.12 6.82 19.02
N ALA A 331 -18.24 6.69 18.01
CA ALA A 331 -16.91 6.15 18.21
C ALA A 331 -16.06 6.99 19.17
N PHE A 332 -16.19 8.32 19.13
CA PHE A 332 -15.43 9.22 20.01
C PHE A 332 -15.95 9.22 21.45
N ARG A 333 -17.22 8.89 21.68
CA ARG A 333 -17.80 8.76 23.04
C ARG A 333 -17.52 7.41 23.65
N ALA A 334 -17.17 6.42 22.86
CA ALA A 334 -16.98 5.05 23.29
C ALA A 334 -15.55 4.80 23.81
N GLU A 335 -15.41 3.79 24.65
CA GLU A 335 -14.11 3.19 24.94
C GLU A 335 -13.74 2.23 23.80
N GLY A 336 -12.50 2.42 23.28
CA GLY A 336 -11.94 1.62 22.20
C GLY A 336 -11.36 0.27 22.63
N PRO A 337 -10.67 -0.40 21.73
CA PRO A 337 -10.48 0.01 20.35
C PRO A 337 -11.79 -0.06 19.57
N THR A 338 -12.09 1.00 18.84
CA THR A 338 -13.24 1.04 17.95
C THR A 338 -12.74 0.95 16.50
N LEU A 339 -13.33 0.07 15.67
CA LEU A 339 -13.18 0.14 14.22
C LEU A 339 -14.47 0.68 13.61
N LEU A 340 -14.34 1.73 12.82
CA LEU A 340 -15.39 2.25 11.97
C LEU A 340 -15.03 1.95 10.52
N VAL A 341 -15.71 1.01 9.89
CA VAL A 341 -15.56 0.70 8.46
C VAL A 341 -16.51 1.59 7.68
N VAL A 342 -15.97 2.52 6.91
CA VAL A 342 -16.75 3.43 6.08
C VAL A 342 -16.61 3.00 4.62
N ARG A 343 -17.68 2.40 4.10
CA ARG A 343 -17.80 2.10 2.68
C ARG A 343 -17.91 3.42 1.92
N GLY A 344 -16.99 3.63 0.98
CA GLY A 344 -16.90 4.86 0.22
C GLY A 344 -16.74 4.63 -1.27
N ARG A 345 -16.92 5.69 -2.04
CA ARG A 345 -16.65 5.68 -3.49
C ARG A 345 -15.19 6.06 -3.75
N ALA A 346 -14.64 5.47 -4.80
CA ALA A 346 -13.32 5.81 -5.33
C ALA A 346 -13.31 7.20 -5.99
N GLY A 347 -12.12 7.81 -6.09
CA GLY A 347 -11.90 9.06 -6.82
C GLY A 347 -11.76 10.30 -5.92
N GLY A 348 -11.93 11.46 -6.52
CA GLY A 348 -11.69 12.77 -5.89
C GLY A 348 -10.32 13.36 -6.25
N ALA A 349 -10.13 14.66 -5.94
CA ALA A 349 -8.88 15.36 -6.24
C ALA A 349 -7.72 14.81 -5.40
N ALA A 350 -6.55 14.71 -6.01
CA ALA A 350 -5.35 14.20 -5.33
C ALA A 350 -4.88 15.09 -4.16
N GLY A 351 -5.09 16.40 -4.24
CA GLY A 351 -4.62 17.38 -3.28
C GLY A 351 -3.09 17.50 -3.20
N GLU A 352 -2.63 18.48 -2.44
CA GLU A 352 -1.21 18.68 -2.17
C GLU A 352 -0.70 17.68 -1.13
N ARG A 353 0.58 17.33 -1.25
CA ARG A 353 1.24 16.44 -0.29
C ARG A 353 1.70 17.23 0.93
N ALA A 354 1.50 16.70 2.13
CA ALA A 354 2.03 17.30 3.36
C ALA A 354 3.55 17.51 3.28
N SER A 355 4.28 16.56 2.68
CA SER A 355 5.74 16.65 2.50
C SER A 355 6.21 17.73 1.50
N GLY A 356 5.30 18.32 0.74
CA GLY A 356 5.58 19.48 -0.11
C GLY A 356 5.65 20.80 0.66
N ALA A 357 4.90 20.90 1.77
CA ALA A 357 4.83 22.11 2.60
C ALA A 357 5.60 21.94 3.93
N VAL A 358 5.62 20.75 4.50
CA VAL A 358 6.27 20.45 5.79
C VAL A 358 7.20 19.26 5.58
N THR A 359 8.47 19.38 5.97
CA THR A 359 9.42 18.26 5.83
C THR A 359 9.01 17.06 6.69
N VAL A 360 9.36 15.84 6.25
CA VAL A 360 9.03 14.62 7.00
C VAL A 360 9.57 14.64 8.45
N PRO A 361 10.83 15.06 8.71
CA PRO A 361 11.31 15.25 10.08
C PRO A 361 10.51 16.27 10.87
N GLU A 362 10.06 17.34 10.24
CA GLU A 362 9.25 18.38 10.90
C GLU A 362 7.86 17.87 11.28
N ILE A 363 7.21 17.05 10.44
CA ILE A 363 5.95 16.37 10.78
C ILE A 363 6.12 15.57 12.07
N ALA A 364 7.17 14.76 12.17
CA ALA A 364 7.44 13.97 13.36
C ALA A 364 7.74 14.84 14.58
N ARG A 365 8.59 15.87 14.42
CA ARG A 365 9.00 16.75 15.50
C ARG A 365 7.83 17.51 16.11
N ARG A 366 6.97 18.15 15.30
CA ARG A 366 5.82 18.93 15.78
C ARG A 366 4.77 18.03 16.43
N PHE A 367 4.52 16.83 15.87
CA PHE A 367 3.61 15.86 16.45
C PHE A 367 4.12 15.36 17.81
N SER A 368 5.40 15.01 17.90
CA SER A 368 6.03 14.56 19.14
C SER A 368 6.02 15.69 20.21
N ALA A 369 6.28 16.93 19.83
CA ALA A 369 6.24 18.06 20.75
C ALA A 369 4.86 18.24 21.39
N GLU A 370 3.78 18.14 20.61
CA GLU A 370 2.40 18.17 21.13
C GLU A 370 2.12 16.97 22.05
N LEU A 371 2.54 15.76 21.64
CA LEU A 371 2.28 14.53 22.39
C LEU A 371 3.05 14.48 23.70
N THR A 372 4.20 15.16 23.80
CA THR A 372 5.03 15.22 25.01
C THR A 372 4.86 16.52 25.79
N ALA A 373 4.01 17.45 25.34
CA ALA A 373 3.76 18.70 26.04
C ALA A 373 3.27 18.43 27.48
N GLY A 374 3.88 19.10 28.45
CA GLY A 374 3.56 18.95 29.89
C GLY A 374 4.26 17.78 30.61
N GLN A 375 5.20 17.08 29.96
CA GLN A 375 6.01 16.06 30.63
C GLN A 375 7.33 16.61 31.14
N VAL A 376 7.73 16.13 32.32
CA VAL A 376 9.11 16.25 32.80
C VAL A 376 9.98 15.37 31.93
N PRO A 377 11.11 15.86 31.36
CA PRO A 377 12.01 15.03 30.60
C PRO A 377 12.44 13.81 31.42
N LEU A 378 12.34 12.62 30.84
CA LEU A 378 12.97 11.43 31.38
C LEU A 378 14.49 11.71 31.38
N SER A 379 15.07 11.87 32.58
CA SER A 379 16.51 12.05 32.82
C SER A 379 17.30 10.82 32.44
#